data_aaac9525e7df68b65d770a80c166e8d0
#
_entry.id   aaac9525e7df68b65d770a80c166e8d0
#
_cell.length_a   1.000
_cell.length_b   1.000
_cell.length_c   1.000
_cell.angle_alpha   90.00
_cell.angle_beta   90.00
_cell.angle_gamma   90.00
#
_symmetry.space_group_name_H-M   'P 1'
#
loop_
_entity.id
_entity.type
_entity.pdbx_description
1 polymer ?
#
loop_
_entity_poly.entity_id
_entity_poly.type
_entity_poly.pdbx_seq_one_letter_code
_entity_poly.pdbx_strand_id
1 'polypeptide(L)'
;MLVVAAGFLFGVLPGTLVAMSGAAIGASVLYFAARRVFVGGGKEPALATRVREGFARNPVSFAFFIRLVPVFPFGAASVALAWAGCRPLLFLAATFFGNLPSSLVYTAIGAGLDRTLAEHGTVSLSLLAQPRFLLPLAALALLALLPVFFGLRGRRRAGKA
;
A
#
# COMPACT_ATOMS: atom_id res chain seq x y z
N MET A 1 7.08 9.27 -2.81
CA MET A 1 8.34 9.87 -3.35
C MET A 1 9.49 8.88 -3.38
N LEU A 2 9.87 8.23 -2.26
CA LEU A 2 11.02 7.30 -2.23
C LEU A 2 10.92 6.12 -3.21
N VAL A 3 9.72 5.55 -3.41
CA VAL A 3 9.51 4.43 -4.33
C VAL A 3 9.73 4.85 -5.79
N VAL A 4 9.31 6.06 -6.16
CA VAL A 4 9.57 6.63 -7.50
C VAL A 4 11.06 6.87 -7.68
N ALA A 5 11.74 7.43 -6.67
CA ALA A 5 13.19 7.62 -6.71
C ALA A 5 13.95 6.28 -6.82
N ALA A 6 13.50 5.23 -6.16
CA ALA A 6 14.08 3.90 -6.31
C ALA A 6 13.92 3.36 -7.75
N GLY A 7 12.75 3.59 -8.37
CA GLY A 7 12.52 3.24 -9.77
C GLY A 7 13.39 4.04 -10.74
N PHE A 8 13.60 5.32 -10.46
CA PHE A 8 14.47 6.19 -11.22
C PHE A 8 15.94 5.73 -11.17
N LEU A 9 16.46 5.44 -9.97
CA LEU A 9 17.87 5.09 -9.76
C LEU A 9 18.23 3.65 -10.15
N PHE A 10 17.32 2.71 -9.90
CA PHE A 10 17.60 1.28 -10.03
C PHE A 10 16.79 0.58 -11.12
N GLY A 11 15.87 1.29 -11.77
CA GLY A 11 14.93 0.68 -12.72
C GLY A 11 13.75 -0.01 -12.03
N VAL A 12 12.87 -0.64 -12.82
CA VAL A 12 11.59 -1.17 -12.30
C VAL A 12 11.79 -2.31 -11.31
N LEU A 13 12.43 -3.41 -11.71
CA LEU A 13 12.53 -4.60 -10.87
C LEU A 13 13.42 -4.40 -9.64
N PRO A 14 14.69 -3.97 -9.77
CA PRO A 14 15.54 -3.74 -8.61
C PRO A 14 15.00 -2.63 -7.71
N GLY A 15 14.47 -1.54 -8.31
CA GLY A 15 13.85 -0.45 -7.57
C GLY A 15 12.64 -0.90 -6.74
N THR A 16 11.81 -1.80 -7.29
CA THR A 16 10.69 -2.40 -6.55
C THR A 16 11.19 -3.21 -5.36
N LEU A 17 12.20 -4.07 -5.54
CA LEU A 17 12.74 -4.90 -4.45
C LEU A 17 13.34 -4.04 -3.33
N VAL A 18 14.12 -3.02 -3.68
CA VAL A 18 14.71 -2.08 -2.71
C VAL A 18 13.61 -1.33 -1.96
N ALA A 19 12.63 -0.78 -2.67
CA ALA A 19 11.53 -0.04 -2.07
C ALA A 19 10.68 -0.92 -1.14
N MET A 20 10.37 -2.15 -1.54
CA MET A 20 9.60 -3.10 -0.74
C MET A 20 10.35 -3.55 0.50
N SER A 21 11.65 -3.81 0.38
CA SER A 21 12.50 -4.17 1.53
C SER A 21 12.56 -3.03 2.54
N GLY A 22 12.80 -1.80 2.08
CA GLY A 22 12.79 -0.62 2.93
C GLY A 22 11.42 -0.38 3.60
N ALA A 23 10.33 -0.53 2.84
CA ALA A 23 8.98 -0.41 3.36
C ALA A 23 8.67 -1.49 4.41
N ALA A 24 9.09 -2.75 4.18
CA ALA A 24 8.91 -3.83 5.14
C ALA A 24 9.66 -3.58 6.46
N ILE A 25 10.90 -3.10 6.37
CA ILE A 25 11.71 -2.74 7.55
C ILE A 25 11.05 -1.59 8.30
N GLY A 26 10.73 -0.47 7.63
CA GLY A 26 10.09 0.70 8.24
C GLY A 26 8.73 0.38 8.85
N ALA A 27 7.90 -0.41 8.16
CA ALA A 27 6.62 -0.88 8.68
C ALA A 27 6.80 -1.75 9.92
N SER A 28 7.82 -2.61 9.94
CA SER A 28 8.10 -3.49 11.09
C SER A 28 8.47 -2.68 12.33
N VAL A 29 9.30 -1.65 12.17
CA VAL A 29 9.64 -0.74 13.28
C VAL A 29 8.38 -0.09 13.86
N LEU A 30 7.51 0.46 13.00
CA LEU A 30 6.25 1.06 13.43
C LEU A 30 5.31 0.03 14.09
N TYR A 31 5.22 -1.16 13.52
CA TYR A 31 4.39 -2.24 14.05
C TYR A 31 4.83 -2.66 15.46
N PHE A 32 6.12 -2.92 15.66
CA PHE A 32 6.62 -3.34 16.96
C PHE A 32 6.58 -2.20 17.99
N ALA A 33 6.86 -0.95 17.58
CA ALA A 33 6.71 0.21 18.44
C ALA A 33 5.26 0.39 18.89
N ALA A 34 4.30 0.36 17.96
CA ALA A 34 2.89 0.45 18.28
C ALA A 34 2.46 -0.68 19.22
N ARG A 35 2.88 -1.92 18.94
CA ARG A 35 2.55 -3.07 19.77
C ARG A 35 3.07 -2.95 21.20
N ARG A 36 4.29 -2.43 21.40
CA ARG A 36 4.84 -2.19 22.76
C ARG A 36 4.05 -1.15 23.53
N VAL A 37 3.67 -0.04 22.91
CA VAL A 37 2.90 1.03 23.53
C VAL A 37 1.52 0.53 23.97
N PHE A 38 0.85 -0.30 23.17
CA PHE A 38 -0.52 -0.77 23.46
C PHE A 38 -0.58 -1.96 24.42
N VAL A 39 0.43 -2.83 24.44
CA VAL A 39 0.53 -3.90 25.45
C VAL A 39 0.83 -3.30 26.84
N GLY A 40 1.39 -2.10 26.92
CA GLY A 40 1.68 -1.38 28.18
C GLY A 40 0.50 -0.66 28.83
N GLY A 41 -0.76 -0.89 28.42
CA GLY A 41 -1.94 -0.37 29.12
C GLY A 41 -2.45 1.00 28.68
N GLY A 42 -2.09 1.47 27.48
CA GLY A 42 -2.66 2.69 26.90
C GLY A 42 -4.17 2.54 26.61
N LYS A 43 -4.93 3.65 26.81
CA LYS A 43 -6.36 3.67 26.45
C LYS A 43 -6.54 3.33 24.97
N GLU A 44 -7.28 2.26 24.67
CA GLU A 44 -7.59 1.89 23.30
C GLU A 44 -8.51 2.97 22.66
N PRO A 45 -8.11 3.57 21.53
CA PRO A 45 -9.01 4.48 20.81
C PRO A 45 -10.23 3.70 20.27
N ALA A 46 -11.40 4.31 20.22
CA ALA A 46 -12.63 3.70 19.69
C ALA A 46 -12.44 3.13 18.26
N LEU A 47 -11.52 3.70 17.49
CA LEU A 47 -11.14 3.19 16.17
C LEU A 47 -10.44 1.82 16.24
N ALA A 48 -9.65 1.56 17.28
CA ALA A 48 -8.93 0.30 17.46
C ALA A 48 -9.91 -0.88 17.64
N THR A 49 -11.00 -0.68 18.36
CA THR A 49 -12.05 -1.70 18.53
C THR A 49 -12.69 -2.09 17.19
N ARG A 50 -13.05 -1.10 16.36
CA ARG A 50 -13.63 -1.35 15.02
C ARG A 50 -12.67 -2.09 14.09
N VAL A 51 -11.39 -1.72 14.13
CA VAL A 51 -10.33 -2.40 13.35
C VAL A 51 -10.18 -3.84 13.82
N ARG A 52 -10.19 -4.09 15.14
CA ARG A 52 -10.09 -5.42 15.73
C ARG A 52 -11.28 -6.31 15.35
N GLU A 53 -12.50 -5.79 15.38
CA GLU A 53 -13.70 -6.51 14.95
C GLU A 53 -13.66 -6.87 13.45
N GLY A 54 -13.25 -5.93 12.60
CA GLY A 54 -13.08 -6.18 11.17
C GLY A 54 -12.00 -7.22 10.88
N PHE A 55 -10.89 -7.15 11.61
CA PHE A 55 -9.78 -8.11 11.51
C PHE A 55 -10.18 -9.51 12.01
N ALA A 56 -10.94 -9.63 13.10
CA ALA A 56 -11.34 -10.89 13.69
C ALA A 56 -12.21 -11.74 12.73
N ARG A 57 -12.99 -11.10 11.86
CA ARG A 57 -13.83 -11.81 10.87
C ARG A 57 -13.02 -12.52 9.80
N ASN A 58 -11.98 -11.90 9.28
CA ASN A 58 -11.09 -12.49 8.26
C ASN A 58 -9.70 -11.81 8.29
N PRO A 59 -8.78 -12.30 9.14
CA PRO A 59 -7.49 -11.65 9.37
C PRO A 59 -6.64 -11.48 8.11
N VAL A 60 -6.62 -12.50 7.25
CA VAL A 60 -5.81 -12.49 6.03
C VAL A 60 -6.34 -11.46 5.05
N SER A 61 -7.63 -11.56 4.69
CA SER A 61 -8.25 -10.62 3.73
C SER A 61 -8.17 -9.18 4.23
N PHE A 62 -8.38 -8.95 5.52
CA PHE A 62 -8.30 -7.61 6.10
C PHE A 62 -6.89 -7.02 6.03
N ALA A 63 -5.86 -7.83 6.37
CA ALA A 63 -4.47 -7.38 6.32
C ALA A 63 -4.03 -7.01 4.89
N PHE A 64 -4.42 -7.81 3.90
CA PHE A 64 -4.15 -7.51 2.49
C PHE A 64 -4.97 -6.32 1.99
N PHE A 65 -6.25 -6.25 2.34
CA PHE A 65 -7.14 -5.17 1.92
C PHE A 65 -6.63 -3.80 2.36
N ILE A 66 -6.23 -3.65 3.63
CA ILE A 66 -5.75 -2.37 4.16
C ILE A 66 -4.44 -1.92 3.50
N ARG A 67 -3.66 -2.87 2.95
CA ARG A 67 -2.42 -2.59 2.22
C ARG A 67 -2.65 -2.32 0.73
N LEU A 68 -3.62 -3.02 0.14
CA LEU A 68 -3.93 -2.88 -1.28
C LEU A 68 -4.63 -1.54 -1.57
N VAL A 69 -5.40 -1.03 -0.61
CA VAL A 69 -6.15 0.23 -0.74
C VAL A 69 -5.25 1.42 -0.44
N PRO A 70 -4.91 2.24 -1.42
CA PRO A 70 -3.97 3.36 -1.26
C PRO A 70 -4.54 4.54 -0.47
N VAL A 71 -5.79 4.45 -0.02
CA VAL A 71 -6.46 5.50 0.77
C VAL A 71 -5.88 5.60 2.18
N PHE A 72 -5.36 4.51 2.74
CA PHE A 72 -4.81 4.52 4.08
C PHE A 72 -3.34 4.95 4.08
N PRO A 73 -2.96 5.95 4.89
CA PRO A 73 -1.54 6.27 5.09
C PRO A 73 -0.77 5.03 5.56
N PHE A 74 0.38 4.77 4.96
CA PHE A 74 1.19 3.57 5.22
C PHE A 74 1.47 3.33 6.71
N GLY A 75 1.80 4.40 7.44
CA GLY A 75 2.03 4.35 8.89
C GLY A 75 0.77 3.99 9.67
N ALA A 76 -0.37 4.61 9.34
CA ALA A 76 -1.65 4.34 10.00
C ALA A 76 -2.11 2.89 9.79
N ALA A 77 -1.95 2.35 8.58
CA ALA A 77 -2.24 0.95 8.29
C ALA A 77 -1.36 -0.01 9.11
N SER A 78 -0.07 0.33 9.32
CA SER A 78 0.85 -0.47 10.13
C SER A 78 0.45 -0.47 11.61
N VAL A 79 0.09 0.69 12.15
CA VAL A 79 -0.40 0.84 13.54
C VAL A 79 -1.75 0.13 13.71
N ALA A 80 -2.67 0.25 12.76
CA ALA A 80 -3.97 -0.40 12.82
C ALA A 80 -3.85 -1.94 12.86
N LEU A 81 -2.96 -2.53 12.06
CA LEU A 81 -2.69 -3.97 12.09
C LEU A 81 -2.01 -4.41 13.41
N ALA A 82 -1.16 -3.55 14.00
CA ALA A 82 -0.60 -3.81 15.34
C ALA A 82 -1.70 -3.83 16.41
N TRP A 83 -2.65 -2.88 16.37
CA TRP A 83 -3.81 -2.82 17.27
C TRP A 83 -4.75 -4.01 17.10
N ALA A 84 -4.96 -4.45 15.86
CA ALA A 84 -5.77 -5.63 15.56
C ALA A 84 -5.18 -6.93 16.13
N GLY A 85 -3.96 -6.92 16.64
CA GLY A 85 -3.27 -8.12 17.10
C GLY A 85 -2.79 -9.01 15.95
N CYS A 86 -2.56 -8.47 14.77
CA CYS A 86 -2.06 -9.19 13.61
C CYS A 86 -0.78 -9.95 13.95
N ARG A 87 -0.62 -11.19 13.49
CA ARG A 87 0.61 -11.96 13.66
C ARG A 87 1.74 -11.31 12.84
N PRO A 88 2.99 -11.21 13.36
CA PRO A 88 4.09 -10.56 12.66
C PRO A 88 4.33 -11.13 11.26
N LEU A 89 4.22 -12.44 11.09
CA LEU A 89 4.41 -13.10 9.79
C LEU A 89 3.32 -12.68 8.78
N LEU A 90 2.05 -12.64 9.20
CA LEU A 90 0.96 -12.19 8.36
C LEU A 90 1.11 -10.69 8.02
N PHE A 91 1.55 -9.89 8.98
CA PHE A 91 1.85 -8.48 8.77
C PHE A 91 2.94 -8.26 7.70
N LEU A 92 4.05 -9.01 7.79
CA LEU A 92 5.12 -8.96 6.80
C LEU A 92 4.66 -9.41 5.42
N ALA A 93 3.95 -10.54 5.35
CA ALA A 93 3.40 -11.06 4.09
C ALA A 93 2.43 -10.05 3.44
N ALA A 94 1.48 -9.50 4.21
CA ALA A 94 0.55 -8.51 3.72
C ALA A 94 1.27 -7.21 3.31
N THR A 95 2.31 -6.79 4.04
CA THR A 95 3.10 -5.60 3.69
C THR A 95 3.87 -5.82 2.39
N PHE A 96 4.52 -6.96 2.24
CA PHE A 96 5.30 -7.26 1.06
C PHE A 96 4.40 -7.46 -0.18
N PHE A 97 3.51 -8.44 -0.14
CA PHE A 97 2.68 -8.78 -1.30
C PHE A 97 1.54 -7.78 -1.55
N GLY A 98 0.98 -7.17 -0.50
CA GLY A 98 -0.08 -6.17 -0.63
C GLY A 98 0.38 -4.86 -1.24
N ASN A 99 1.63 -4.46 -1.01
CA ASN A 99 2.21 -3.26 -1.64
C ASN A 99 2.86 -3.52 -3.00
N LEU A 100 3.04 -4.78 -3.41
CA LEU A 100 3.72 -5.15 -4.66
C LEU A 100 3.12 -4.46 -5.89
N PRO A 101 1.80 -4.52 -6.15
CA PRO A 101 1.23 -3.90 -7.34
C PRO A 101 1.42 -2.38 -7.36
N SER A 102 1.22 -1.71 -6.22
CA SER A 102 1.43 -0.26 -6.11
C SER A 102 2.91 0.11 -6.28
N SER A 103 3.81 -0.65 -5.68
CA SER A 103 5.26 -0.40 -5.79
C SER A 103 5.75 -0.56 -7.23
N LEU A 104 5.29 -1.58 -7.95
CA LEU A 104 5.62 -1.77 -9.38
C LEU A 104 5.19 -0.58 -10.23
N VAL A 105 4.00 -0.04 -9.97
CA VAL A 105 3.50 1.13 -10.69
C VAL A 105 4.37 2.36 -10.40
N TYR A 106 4.66 2.64 -9.14
CA TYR A 106 5.48 3.80 -8.79
C TYR A 106 6.92 3.69 -9.29
N THR A 107 7.52 2.51 -9.24
CA THR A 107 8.87 2.30 -9.78
C THR A 107 8.88 2.35 -11.31
N ALA A 108 7.83 1.91 -11.99
CA ALA A 108 7.69 2.05 -13.44
C ALA A 108 7.60 3.53 -13.86
N ILE A 109 6.87 4.35 -13.09
CA ILE A 109 6.84 5.80 -13.30
C ILE A 109 8.25 6.41 -13.13
N GLY A 110 8.97 6.03 -12.07
CA GLY A 110 10.33 6.50 -11.83
C GLY A 110 11.31 6.13 -12.93
N ALA A 111 11.32 4.87 -13.35
CA ALA A 111 12.16 4.39 -14.44
C ALA A 111 11.81 5.01 -15.81
N GLY A 112 10.53 5.32 -16.02
CA GLY A 112 10.09 6.06 -17.20
C GLY A 112 10.62 7.49 -17.22
N LEU A 113 10.68 8.15 -16.05
CA LEU A 113 11.22 9.49 -15.90
C LEU A 113 12.72 9.53 -16.23
N ASP A 114 13.50 8.55 -15.77
CA ASP A 114 14.92 8.40 -16.05
C ASP A 114 15.19 8.33 -17.56
N ARG A 115 14.50 7.46 -18.27
CA ARG A 115 14.63 7.30 -19.74
C ARG A 115 14.29 8.59 -20.48
N THR A 116 13.26 9.29 -20.02
CA THR A 116 12.82 10.54 -20.65
C THR A 116 13.80 11.67 -20.48
N LEU A 117 14.41 11.78 -19.29
CA LEU A 117 15.47 12.76 -19.01
C LEU A 117 16.73 12.47 -19.82
N ALA A 118 17.07 11.18 -19.98
CA ALA A 118 18.21 10.76 -20.78
C ALA A 118 18.03 11.08 -22.29
N GLU A 119 16.79 10.97 -22.82
CA GLU A 119 16.50 11.18 -24.23
C GLU A 119 16.25 12.66 -24.60
N HIS A 120 15.62 13.45 -23.72
CA HIS A 120 15.09 14.78 -24.06
C HIS A 120 15.62 15.91 -23.17
N GLY A 121 16.38 15.64 -22.13
CA GLY A 121 16.98 16.62 -21.22
C GLY A 121 16.00 17.46 -20.38
N THR A 122 14.70 17.42 -20.69
CA THR A 122 13.66 18.18 -19.97
C THR A 122 12.37 17.37 -19.82
N VAL A 123 11.72 17.53 -18.66
CA VAL A 123 10.40 16.94 -18.43
C VAL A 123 9.32 17.90 -18.93
N SER A 124 8.68 17.55 -20.04
CA SER A 124 7.53 18.32 -20.57
C SER A 124 6.21 17.65 -20.15
N LEU A 125 5.18 18.49 -19.94
CA LEU A 125 3.82 18.00 -19.62
C LEU A 125 3.24 17.05 -20.69
N SER A 126 3.67 17.21 -21.94
CA SER A 126 3.29 16.31 -23.04
C SER A 126 3.80 14.88 -22.85
N LEU A 127 4.85 14.66 -22.06
CA LEU A 127 5.39 13.34 -21.74
C LEU A 127 4.49 12.58 -20.80
N LEU A 128 3.76 13.25 -19.90
CA LEU A 128 2.79 12.63 -19.01
C LEU A 128 1.58 12.05 -19.78
N ALA A 129 1.31 12.54 -20.98
CA ALA A 129 0.27 12.01 -21.86
C ALA A 129 0.71 10.76 -22.63
N GLN A 130 1.96 10.32 -22.52
CA GLN A 130 2.41 9.12 -23.21
C GLN A 130 1.85 7.84 -22.56
N PRO A 131 1.54 6.79 -23.37
CA PRO A 131 0.94 5.55 -22.88
C PRO A 131 1.75 4.86 -21.78
N ARG A 132 3.08 5.04 -21.77
CA ARG A 132 4.00 4.47 -20.76
C ARG A 132 3.78 5.03 -19.36
N PHE A 133 3.23 6.27 -19.24
CA PHE A 133 2.87 6.89 -17.96
C PHE A 133 1.39 6.75 -17.67
N LEU A 134 0.54 6.82 -18.69
CA LEU A 134 -0.91 6.67 -18.56
C LEU A 134 -1.30 5.26 -18.14
N LEU A 135 -0.63 4.22 -18.64
CA LEU A 135 -0.91 2.82 -18.31
C LEU A 135 -0.71 2.51 -16.82
N PRO A 136 0.45 2.85 -16.19
CA PRO A 136 0.63 2.68 -14.76
C PRO A 136 -0.35 3.53 -13.91
N LEU A 137 -0.61 4.78 -14.35
CA LEU A 137 -1.57 5.65 -13.66
C LEU A 137 -2.99 5.08 -13.72
N ALA A 138 -3.41 4.60 -14.88
CA ALA A 138 -4.71 3.95 -15.07
C ALA A 138 -4.83 2.66 -14.23
N ALA A 139 -3.75 1.85 -14.16
CA ALA A 139 -3.70 0.67 -13.30
C ALA A 139 -3.87 1.02 -11.82
N LEU A 140 -3.23 2.12 -11.36
CA LEU A 140 -3.35 2.62 -9.99
C LEU A 140 -4.77 3.12 -9.71
N ALA A 141 -5.37 3.86 -10.64
CA ALA A 141 -6.75 4.33 -10.53
C ALA A 141 -7.74 3.16 -10.48
N LEU A 142 -7.56 2.14 -11.32
CA LEU A 142 -8.36 0.92 -11.29
C LEU A 142 -8.20 0.17 -9.97
N LEU A 143 -6.97 0.05 -9.47
CA LEU A 143 -6.69 -0.58 -8.17
C LEU A 143 -7.35 0.17 -7.02
N ALA A 144 -7.36 1.51 -7.06
CA ALA A 144 -8.02 2.35 -6.07
C ALA A 144 -9.55 2.25 -6.12
N LEU A 145 -10.12 1.95 -7.30
CA LEU A 145 -11.57 1.77 -7.48
C LEU A 145 -12.06 0.38 -7.11
N LEU A 146 -11.19 -0.65 -7.12
CA LEU A 146 -11.56 -2.03 -6.76
C LEU A 146 -12.32 -2.14 -5.42
N PRO A 147 -11.85 -1.56 -4.30
CA PRO A 147 -12.54 -1.67 -3.02
C PRO A 147 -13.91 -0.98 -3.02
N VAL A 148 -14.08 0.10 -3.77
CA VAL A 148 -15.37 0.77 -3.93
C VAL A 148 -16.35 -0.15 -4.66
N PHE A 149 -15.90 -0.84 -5.70
CA PHE A 149 -16.72 -1.78 -6.47
C PHE A 149 -17.12 -3.01 -5.65
N PHE A 150 -16.20 -3.58 -4.87
CA PHE A 150 -16.48 -4.73 -4.01
C PHE A 150 -17.33 -4.34 -2.80
N GLY A 151 -17.12 -3.16 -2.21
CA GLY A 151 -17.92 -2.64 -1.10
C GLY A 151 -19.39 -2.38 -1.48
N LEU A 152 -19.64 -1.90 -2.69
CA LEU A 152 -20.99 -1.69 -3.21
C LEU A 152 -21.72 -3.00 -3.52
N ARG A 153 -21.01 -4.06 -3.94
CA ARG A 153 -21.61 -5.39 -4.16
C ARG A 153 -21.99 -6.10 -2.85
N GLY A 154 -21.23 -5.91 -1.78
CA GLY A 154 -21.54 -6.48 -0.46
C GLY A 154 -22.81 -5.91 0.16
N ARG A 155 -23.07 -4.62 -0.01
CA ARG A 155 -24.28 -3.96 0.50
C ARG A 155 -25.57 -4.40 -0.21
N ARG A 156 -25.52 -4.77 -1.49
CA ARG A 156 -26.70 -5.24 -2.24
C ARG A 156 -27.16 -6.66 -1.83
N ARG A 157 -26.28 -7.47 -1.21
CA ARG A 157 -26.66 -8.82 -0.70
C ARG A 157 -27.24 -8.80 0.72
N ALA A 158 -26.89 -7.81 1.54
CA ALA A 158 -27.41 -7.68 2.90
C ALA A 158 -28.82 -7.06 2.99
N GLY A 159 -29.34 -6.49 1.91
CA GLY A 159 -30.68 -5.87 1.85
C GLY A 159 -31.78 -6.77 1.28
N LYS A 160 -31.51 -8.08 1.09
CA LYS A 160 -32.47 -9.07 0.55
C LYS A 160 -32.66 -10.30 1.46
N ALA A 161 -32.29 -10.19 2.74
CA ALA A 161 -32.58 -11.21 3.74
C ALA A 161 -33.50 -10.66 4.82
#